data_fb65d90ca4320dfcaabb28761c95e500
#
_entry.id   fb65d90ca4320dfcaabb28761c95e500
#
_cell.length_a   1.000
_cell.length_b   1.000
_cell.length_c   1.000
_cell.angle_alpha   90.00
_cell.angle_beta   90.00
_cell.angle_gamma   90.00
#
_symmetry.space_group_name_H-M   'P 1'
#
loop_
_entity.id
_entity.type
_entity.pdbx_description
1 polymer ?
#
loop_
_entity_poly.entity_id
_entity_poly.type
_entity_poly.pdbx_seq_one_letter_code
_entity_poly.pdbx_strand_id
1 'polypeptide(L)'
;MVNPNTRRAFLFGRRTPPTAWGQFCARLARTTEGPAHWNQDAARPQAWLRPRREADIFHARALCAEYGVCLAVAGTAPPVGPMPRGMLWAEPGADWATLSPGHDGAGGWRADGGCLVGALQAAGVASLKGADSAQSVAGWLASPDAATWAPGEGWRSGIERVEVLLSDGTVATLGPFGAGARDPLDSLTLQRMVPRLFELAGSEPAASWSREPRWPAKLRLDVLNPPQGVDVNLAWLLAGHGGRLAWVRAVWFSGKANPAQAADAPTAAADPEALAAARRLDEQIKHIVDPRGLFPPCP
;
A
#
# COMPACT_ATOMS: atom_id res chain seq x y z
N MET A 1 6.02 14.53 -50.56
CA MET A 1 5.16 13.32 -50.75
C MET A 1 4.53 12.98 -49.42
N VAL A 2 3.22 13.18 -49.26
CA VAL A 2 2.49 12.85 -48.01
C VAL A 2 2.21 11.35 -48.08
N ASN A 3 2.65 10.61 -47.04
CA ASN A 3 2.49 9.16 -46.95
C ASN A 3 0.99 8.80 -46.96
N PRO A 4 0.49 8.00 -47.93
CA PRO A 4 -0.94 7.68 -48.08
C PRO A 4 -1.53 6.94 -46.88
N ASN A 5 -0.70 6.32 -46.01
CA ASN A 5 -1.15 5.67 -44.77
C ASN A 5 -1.60 6.66 -43.68
N THR A 6 -1.12 7.92 -43.72
CA THR A 6 -1.49 8.93 -42.73
C THR A 6 -2.92 9.45 -42.96
N ARG A 7 -3.39 9.56 -44.20
CA ARG A 7 -4.76 9.96 -44.54
C ARG A 7 -5.80 8.89 -44.21
N ARG A 8 -5.46 7.60 -44.42
CA ARG A 8 -6.35 6.49 -44.03
C ARG A 8 -6.48 6.39 -42.50
N ALA A 9 -5.41 6.60 -41.74
CA ALA A 9 -5.46 6.58 -40.28
C ALA A 9 -6.34 7.72 -39.73
N PHE A 10 -6.39 8.87 -40.41
CA PHE A 10 -7.25 10.00 -40.02
C PHE A 10 -8.73 9.76 -40.35
N LEU A 11 -9.04 9.09 -41.46
CA LEU A 11 -10.41 8.84 -41.91
C LEU A 11 -11.08 7.63 -41.21
N PHE A 12 -10.32 6.63 -40.76
CA PHE A 12 -10.84 5.43 -40.11
C PHE A 12 -10.68 5.41 -38.60
N GLY A 13 -10.20 6.50 -37.98
CA GLY A 13 -9.87 6.53 -36.57
C GLY A 13 -8.71 5.61 -36.20
N ARG A 14 -8.08 5.81 -35.06
CA ARG A 14 -7.11 4.83 -34.53
C ARG A 14 -7.85 3.51 -34.30
N ARG A 15 -7.45 2.44 -34.98
CA ARG A 15 -8.01 1.11 -34.72
C ARG A 15 -7.87 0.81 -33.24
N THR A 16 -8.99 0.51 -32.60
CA THR A 16 -8.99 0.03 -31.21
C THR A 16 -8.17 -1.26 -31.16
N PRO A 17 -7.21 -1.39 -30.24
CA PRO A 17 -6.45 -2.62 -30.09
C PRO A 17 -7.39 -3.82 -29.91
N PRO A 18 -7.10 -4.98 -30.51
CA PRO A 18 -8.04 -6.11 -30.54
C PRO A 18 -8.15 -6.82 -29.18
N THR A 19 -7.17 -6.64 -28.29
CA THR A 19 -7.15 -7.30 -26.98
C THR A 19 -7.52 -6.34 -25.85
N ALA A 20 -8.13 -6.85 -24.77
CA ALA A 20 -8.44 -6.06 -23.57
C ALA A 20 -7.19 -5.40 -22.99
N TRP A 21 -6.05 -6.11 -22.97
CA TRP A 21 -4.76 -5.57 -22.54
C TRP A 21 -4.30 -4.39 -23.40
N GLY A 22 -4.36 -4.55 -24.72
CA GLY A 22 -4.02 -3.48 -25.65
C GLY A 22 -4.92 -2.24 -25.48
N GLN A 23 -6.21 -2.45 -25.23
CA GLN A 23 -7.16 -1.36 -24.93
C GLN A 23 -6.82 -0.66 -23.63
N PHE A 24 -6.52 -1.42 -22.56
CA PHE A 24 -6.05 -0.89 -21.29
C PHE A 24 -4.81 0.00 -21.49
N CYS A 25 -3.75 -0.51 -22.13
CA CYS A 25 -2.51 0.23 -22.38
C CYS A 25 -2.75 1.50 -23.21
N ALA A 26 -3.55 1.42 -24.26
CA ALA A 26 -3.89 2.57 -25.09
C ALA A 26 -4.69 3.64 -24.35
N ARG A 27 -5.58 3.24 -23.44
CA ARG A 27 -6.33 4.17 -22.58
C ARG A 27 -5.43 4.78 -21.51
N LEU A 28 -4.60 3.96 -20.83
CA LEU A 28 -3.64 4.44 -19.85
C LEU A 28 -2.77 5.56 -20.42
N ALA A 29 -2.14 5.32 -21.58
CA ALA A 29 -1.28 6.31 -22.24
C ALA A 29 -2.01 7.60 -22.68
N ARG A 30 -3.34 7.57 -22.81
CA ARG A 30 -4.12 8.76 -23.18
C ARG A 30 -4.65 9.54 -21.98
N THR A 31 -4.85 8.87 -20.85
CA THR A 31 -5.50 9.46 -19.67
C THR A 31 -4.51 9.91 -18.60
N THR A 32 -3.26 9.42 -18.66
CA THR A 32 -2.20 9.81 -17.73
C THR A 32 -1.20 10.75 -18.41
N GLU A 33 -0.69 11.73 -17.68
CA GLU A 33 0.41 12.60 -18.10
C GLU A 33 1.78 12.00 -17.80
N GLY A 34 1.82 11.12 -16.81
CA GLY A 34 3.01 10.38 -16.45
C GLY A 34 3.43 9.39 -17.53
N PRO A 35 4.74 9.17 -17.72
CA PRO A 35 5.21 8.20 -18.69
C PRO A 35 4.72 6.79 -18.33
N ALA A 36 4.15 6.12 -19.33
CA ALA A 36 3.71 4.74 -19.23
C ALA A 36 4.36 3.89 -20.33
N HIS A 37 4.80 2.69 -19.98
CA HIS A 37 5.30 1.70 -20.92
C HIS A 37 4.80 0.30 -20.52
N TRP A 38 4.83 -0.65 -21.46
CA TRP A 38 4.34 -2.01 -21.22
C TRP A 38 5.08 -3.02 -22.10
N ASN A 39 5.08 -4.26 -21.66
CA ASN A 39 5.59 -5.36 -22.45
C ASN A 39 4.53 -5.87 -23.44
N GLN A 40 5.00 -6.66 -24.43
CA GLN A 40 4.17 -7.34 -25.43
C GLN A 40 3.92 -8.82 -25.07
N ASP A 41 4.34 -9.25 -23.88
CA ASP A 41 4.19 -10.64 -23.43
C ASP A 41 2.75 -10.92 -23.03
N ALA A 42 2.07 -11.72 -23.87
CA ALA A 42 0.68 -12.11 -23.62
C ALA A 42 0.51 -13.08 -22.43
N ALA A 43 1.58 -13.80 -22.05
CA ALA A 43 1.56 -14.74 -20.94
C ALA A 43 1.74 -14.00 -19.58
N ARG A 44 2.46 -12.88 -19.59
CA ARG A 44 2.71 -12.04 -18.42
C ARG A 44 2.57 -10.56 -18.79
N PRO A 45 1.35 -10.07 -19.02
CA PRO A 45 1.14 -8.68 -19.40
C PRO A 45 1.49 -7.76 -18.22
N GLN A 46 2.44 -6.87 -18.45
CA GLN A 46 2.91 -5.90 -17.44
C GLN A 46 3.04 -4.51 -18.06
N ALA A 47 2.62 -3.52 -17.29
CA ALA A 47 2.80 -2.11 -17.59
C ALA A 47 3.43 -1.40 -16.40
N TRP A 48 4.10 -0.28 -16.68
CA TRP A 48 4.69 0.59 -15.68
C TRP A 48 4.20 2.00 -15.92
N LEU A 49 3.85 2.68 -14.84
CA LEU A 49 3.42 4.07 -14.82
C LEU A 49 4.23 4.80 -13.76
N ARG A 50 4.80 5.94 -14.13
CA ARG A 50 5.32 6.92 -13.18
C ARG A 50 4.37 8.12 -13.16
N PRO A 51 3.43 8.20 -12.20
CA PRO A 51 2.47 9.29 -12.11
C PRO A 51 3.20 10.63 -11.95
N ARG A 52 2.76 11.66 -12.66
CA ARG A 52 3.25 13.04 -12.50
C ARG A 52 2.31 13.89 -11.65
N ARG A 53 1.04 13.54 -11.64
CA ARG A 53 0.03 14.23 -10.87
C ARG A 53 -0.92 13.24 -10.21
N GLU A 54 -1.65 13.72 -9.22
CA GLU A 54 -2.61 12.90 -8.47
C GLU A 54 -3.66 12.24 -9.37
N ALA A 55 -4.18 12.97 -10.35
CA ALA A 55 -5.15 12.43 -11.31
C ALA A 55 -4.66 11.19 -12.05
N ASP A 56 -3.35 11.05 -12.29
CA ASP A 56 -2.79 9.89 -12.99
C ASP A 56 -3.05 8.58 -12.23
N ILE A 57 -2.87 8.58 -10.90
CA ILE A 57 -3.10 7.37 -10.11
C ILE A 57 -4.60 7.08 -9.96
N PHE A 58 -5.46 8.10 -9.89
CA PHE A 58 -6.91 7.90 -9.89
C PHE A 58 -7.40 7.30 -11.21
N HIS A 59 -6.89 7.80 -12.35
CA HIS A 59 -7.19 7.24 -13.66
C HIS A 59 -6.66 5.80 -13.80
N ALA A 60 -5.41 5.57 -13.38
CA ALA A 60 -4.81 4.24 -13.39
C ALA A 60 -5.63 3.24 -12.56
N ARG A 61 -6.03 3.62 -11.33
CA ARG A 61 -6.88 2.80 -10.47
C ARG A 61 -8.22 2.48 -11.16
N ALA A 62 -8.87 3.49 -11.74
CA ALA A 62 -10.17 3.31 -12.42
C ALA A 62 -10.05 2.35 -13.60
N LEU A 63 -9.00 2.51 -14.42
CA LEU A 63 -8.72 1.62 -15.54
C LEU A 63 -8.38 0.21 -15.08
N CYS A 64 -7.56 0.07 -14.05
CA CYS A 64 -7.25 -1.24 -13.46
C CYS A 64 -8.53 -1.96 -13.00
N ALA A 65 -9.43 -1.25 -12.33
CA ALA A 65 -10.72 -1.80 -11.90
C ALA A 65 -11.63 -2.19 -13.09
N GLU A 66 -11.66 -1.38 -14.14
CA GLU A 66 -12.47 -1.63 -15.35
C GLU A 66 -11.98 -2.87 -16.13
N TYR A 67 -10.66 -3.00 -16.29
CA TYR A 67 -10.06 -4.07 -17.06
C TYR A 67 -9.65 -5.29 -16.23
N GLY A 68 -9.81 -5.23 -14.91
CA GLY A 68 -9.38 -6.28 -13.98
C GLY A 68 -7.85 -6.44 -13.93
N VAL A 69 -7.11 -5.38 -14.25
CA VAL A 69 -5.65 -5.33 -14.13
C VAL A 69 -5.29 -5.06 -12.67
N CYS A 70 -4.26 -5.73 -12.17
CA CYS A 70 -3.80 -5.54 -10.80
C CYS A 70 -2.94 -4.28 -10.71
N LEU A 71 -3.18 -3.43 -9.70
CA LEU A 71 -2.37 -2.24 -9.42
C LEU A 71 -1.37 -2.54 -8.31
N ALA A 72 -0.09 -2.49 -8.62
CA ALA A 72 1.00 -2.75 -7.68
C ALA A 72 1.90 -1.52 -7.50
N VAL A 73 2.49 -1.39 -6.31
CA VAL A 73 3.53 -0.39 -6.05
C VAL A 73 4.86 -0.92 -6.56
N ALA A 74 5.57 -0.15 -7.40
CA ALA A 74 6.88 -0.53 -7.88
C ALA A 74 7.86 -0.68 -6.70
N GLY A 75 8.75 -1.67 -6.80
CA GLY A 75 9.69 -2.01 -5.73
C GLY A 75 9.15 -2.97 -4.68
N THR A 76 7.85 -3.34 -4.73
CA THR A 76 7.33 -4.43 -3.89
C THR A 76 7.55 -5.79 -4.55
N ALA A 77 7.55 -6.85 -3.73
CA ALA A 77 7.69 -8.21 -4.25
C ALA A 77 6.54 -8.57 -5.20
N PRO A 78 6.84 -9.15 -6.38
CA PRO A 78 5.81 -9.58 -7.30
C PRO A 78 4.91 -10.65 -6.64
N PRO A 79 3.62 -10.68 -6.99
CA PRO A 79 2.73 -11.72 -6.49
C PRO A 79 3.16 -13.10 -6.99
N VAL A 80 2.92 -14.10 -6.16
CA VAL A 80 3.16 -15.51 -6.52
C VAL A 80 1.95 -16.00 -7.32
N GLY A 81 2.19 -16.55 -8.49
CA GLY A 81 1.16 -17.14 -9.35
C GLY A 81 0.82 -16.32 -10.61
N PRO A 82 -0.08 -16.85 -11.43
CA PRO A 82 -0.46 -16.22 -12.68
C PRO A 82 -1.34 -14.98 -12.46
N MET A 83 -1.06 -13.92 -13.23
CA MET A 83 -1.88 -12.70 -13.29
C MET A 83 -2.51 -12.58 -14.69
N PRO A 84 -3.59 -13.31 -14.97
CA PRO A 84 -4.09 -13.50 -16.33
C PRO A 84 -4.59 -12.23 -17.01
N ARG A 85 -4.95 -11.21 -16.22
CA ARG A 85 -5.41 -9.91 -16.75
C ARG A 85 -4.32 -8.85 -16.74
N GLY A 86 -3.11 -9.19 -16.25
CA GLY A 86 -1.95 -8.32 -16.23
C GLY A 86 -1.81 -7.50 -14.95
N MET A 87 -0.70 -6.76 -14.91
CA MET A 87 -0.29 -5.94 -13.76
C MET A 87 0.18 -4.57 -14.23
N LEU A 88 -0.25 -3.55 -13.51
CA LEU A 88 0.29 -2.19 -13.61
C LEU A 88 1.17 -1.92 -12.38
N TRP A 89 2.45 -1.72 -12.62
CA TRP A 89 3.39 -1.24 -11.63
C TRP A 89 3.37 0.29 -11.62
N ALA A 90 2.94 0.89 -10.53
CA ALA A 90 2.99 2.32 -10.36
C ALA A 90 4.15 2.69 -9.43
N GLU A 91 5.02 3.58 -9.92
CA GLU A 91 6.19 4.07 -9.18
C GLU A 91 5.88 5.48 -8.67
N PRO A 92 5.76 5.69 -7.33
CA PRO A 92 5.70 7.03 -6.77
C PRO A 92 7.00 7.76 -7.09
N GLY A 93 6.95 8.72 -8.02
CA GLY A 93 8.14 9.43 -8.49
C GLY A 93 8.43 10.71 -7.71
N ALA A 94 9.45 11.46 -8.16
CA ALA A 94 9.89 12.71 -7.55
C ALA A 94 8.80 13.80 -7.51
N ASP A 95 7.82 13.74 -8.40
CA ASP A 95 6.65 14.65 -8.39
C ASP A 95 5.73 14.44 -7.17
N TRP A 96 5.95 13.35 -6.42
CA TRP A 96 5.25 12.96 -5.19
C TRP A 96 6.22 12.84 -4.01
N ALA A 97 7.21 13.70 -3.93
CA ALA A 97 8.30 13.64 -2.96
C ALA A 97 8.33 14.84 -2.02
N THR A 98 7.16 15.43 -1.72
CA THR A 98 7.08 16.56 -0.79
C THR A 98 7.32 16.07 0.64
N LEU A 99 8.26 16.70 1.32
CA LEU A 99 8.52 16.57 2.76
C LEU A 99 8.16 17.89 3.43
N SER A 100 7.28 17.86 4.42
CA SER A 100 6.85 19.04 5.17
C SER A 100 6.75 18.75 6.67
N PRO A 101 6.88 19.76 7.53
CA PRO A 101 6.61 19.60 8.95
C PRO A 101 5.17 19.10 9.19
N GLY A 102 4.98 18.24 10.21
CA GLY A 102 3.65 17.78 10.62
C GLY A 102 2.83 18.91 11.20
N HIS A 103 1.50 18.79 11.11
CA HIS A 103 0.57 19.87 11.49
C HIS A 103 0.46 20.12 13.00
N ASP A 104 0.86 19.17 13.84
CA ASP A 104 0.51 19.17 15.27
C ASP A 104 1.53 19.90 16.18
N GLY A 105 2.49 20.63 15.62
CA GLY A 105 3.50 21.35 16.40
C GLY A 105 4.43 20.46 17.24
N ALA A 106 4.29 19.14 17.15
CA ALA A 106 5.03 18.15 17.93
C ALA A 106 6.37 17.75 17.30
N GLY A 107 6.83 18.46 16.26
CA GLY A 107 8.12 18.17 15.60
C GLY A 107 8.10 16.98 14.65
N GLY A 108 6.93 16.52 14.24
CA GLY A 108 6.74 15.42 13.27
C GLY A 108 6.92 15.85 11.82
N TRP A 109 6.89 14.89 10.92
CA TRP A 109 7.03 15.08 9.47
C TRP A 109 5.90 14.44 8.68
N ARG A 110 5.42 15.13 7.65
CA ARG A 110 4.57 14.57 6.60
C ARG A 110 5.41 14.36 5.35
N ALA A 111 5.43 13.14 4.84
CA ALA A 111 6.13 12.77 3.63
C ALA A 111 5.15 12.17 2.61
N ASP A 112 5.18 12.66 1.38
CA ASP A 112 4.45 12.00 0.29
C ASP A 112 5.05 10.63 -0.03
N GLY A 113 4.25 9.73 -0.62
CA GLY A 113 4.65 8.35 -0.86
C GLY A 113 5.92 8.17 -1.71
N GLY A 114 6.23 9.14 -2.58
CA GLY A 114 7.43 9.13 -3.41
C GLY A 114 8.65 9.79 -2.76
N CYS A 115 8.51 10.37 -1.56
CA CYS A 115 9.64 10.91 -0.83
C CYS A 115 10.64 9.79 -0.50
N LEU A 116 11.93 10.07 -0.63
CA LEU A 116 12.95 9.07 -0.28
C LEU A 116 13.13 8.99 1.24
N VAL A 117 13.32 7.80 1.75
CA VAL A 117 13.63 7.52 3.17
C VAL A 117 14.85 8.33 3.63
N GLY A 118 15.85 8.50 2.76
CA GLY A 118 17.04 9.30 3.07
C GLY A 118 16.74 10.76 3.39
N ALA A 119 15.71 11.37 2.81
CA ALA A 119 15.29 12.73 3.14
C ALA A 119 14.74 12.83 4.57
N LEU A 120 13.95 11.84 4.98
CA LEU A 120 13.42 11.74 6.35
C LEU A 120 14.51 11.42 7.38
N GLN A 121 15.49 10.58 7.02
CA GLN A 121 16.67 10.32 7.86
C GLN A 121 17.47 11.61 8.08
N ALA A 122 17.69 12.41 7.02
CA ALA A 122 18.34 13.70 7.10
C ALA A 122 17.54 14.73 7.93
N ALA A 123 16.21 14.62 7.92
CA ALA A 123 15.30 15.42 8.74
C ALA A 123 15.23 14.94 10.22
N GLY A 124 15.92 13.84 10.57
CA GLY A 124 16.02 13.35 11.95
C GLY A 124 14.91 12.37 12.37
N VAL A 125 14.18 11.75 11.44
CA VAL A 125 13.17 10.73 11.78
C VAL A 125 13.86 9.46 12.26
N ALA A 126 13.88 9.27 13.57
CA ALA A 126 14.67 8.22 14.22
C ALA A 126 14.19 6.80 13.91
N SER A 127 12.88 6.61 13.68
CA SER A 127 12.29 5.30 13.35
C SER A 127 12.76 4.74 12.01
N LEU A 128 13.29 5.56 11.13
CA LEU A 128 13.82 5.18 9.82
C LEU A 128 15.34 4.92 9.83
N LYS A 129 15.99 5.00 10.98
CA LYS A 129 17.43 4.76 11.09
C LYS A 129 17.76 3.32 10.67
N GLY A 130 18.66 3.20 9.70
CA GLY A 130 19.07 1.89 9.14
C GLY A 130 18.21 1.37 7.98
N ALA A 131 17.08 2.02 7.67
CA ALA A 131 16.33 1.71 6.46
C ALA A 131 17.07 2.16 5.19
N ASP A 132 16.78 1.53 4.05
CA ASP A 132 17.40 1.88 2.77
C ASP A 132 17.03 3.32 2.36
N SER A 133 18.02 4.20 2.32
CA SER A 133 17.87 5.62 1.99
C SER A 133 17.36 5.88 0.57
N ALA A 134 17.56 4.95 -0.36
CA ALA A 134 17.12 5.06 -1.75
C ALA A 134 15.67 4.61 -1.96
N GLN A 135 15.07 3.96 -0.99
CA GLN A 135 13.68 3.49 -1.06
C GLN A 135 12.71 4.65 -0.91
N SER A 136 11.58 4.61 -1.64
CA SER A 136 10.47 5.55 -1.40
C SER A 136 9.75 5.23 -0.08
N VAL A 137 9.13 6.22 0.52
CA VAL A 137 8.32 6.06 1.75
C VAL A 137 7.20 5.03 1.56
N ALA A 138 6.51 5.06 0.41
CA ALA A 138 5.49 4.06 0.10
C ALA A 138 6.08 2.65 -0.05
N GLY A 139 7.25 2.54 -0.68
CA GLY A 139 7.98 1.28 -0.81
C GLY A 139 8.45 0.75 0.56
N TRP A 140 9.01 1.62 1.40
CA TRP A 140 9.42 1.26 2.75
C TRP A 140 8.22 0.79 3.60
N LEU A 141 7.12 1.54 3.61
CA LEU A 141 5.92 1.16 4.36
C LEU A 141 5.37 -0.20 3.92
N ALA A 142 5.48 -0.51 2.62
CA ALA A 142 5.08 -1.79 2.08
C ALA A 142 6.08 -2.93 2.39
N SER A 143 7.34 -2.62 2.71
CA SER A 143 8.36 -3.63 2.97
C SER A 143 8.18 -4.27 4.36
N PRO A 144 8.65 -5.52 4.54
CA PRO A 144 8.65 -6.16 5.86
C PRO A 144 9.42 -5.36 6.94
N ASP A 145 10.39 -4.54 6.53
CA ASP A 145 11.22 -3.74 7.43
C ASP A 145 10.41 -2.70 8.20
N ALA A 146 9.27 -2.26 7.65
CA ALA A 146 8.36 -1.34 8.32
C ALA A 146 7.56 -2.00 9.45
N ALA A 147 7.62 -3.33 9.62
CA ALA A 147 6.80 -4.11 10.54
C ALA A 147 7.63 -5.01 11.48
N THR A 148 8.81 -4.57 11.88
CA THR A 148 9.78 -5.38 12.67
C THR A 148 9.51 -5.40 14.18
N TRP A 149 8.46 -4.76 14.66
CA TRP A 149 8.10 -4.74 16.09
C TRP A 149 7.33 -5.99 16.52
N ALA A 150 7.34 -6.26 17.85
CA ALA A 150 6.54 -7.31 18.45
C ALA A 150 5.03 -7.00 18.38
N PRO A 151 4.13 -8.00 18.46
CA PRO A 151 2.69 -7.77 18.48
C PRO A 151 2.26 -6.68 19.47
N GLY A 152 1.37 -5.79 19.01
CA GLY A 152 0.88 -4.68 19.80
C GLY A 152 1.83 -3.49 19.98
N GLU A 153 3.08 -3.54 19.47
CA GLU A 153 4.05 -2.46 19.62
C GLU A 153 4.16 -1.55 18.37
N GLY A 154 3.12 -1.43 17.57
CA GLY A 154 3.08 -0.64 16.33
C GLY A 154 3.55 0.82 16.50
N TRP A 155 3.40 1.38 17.70
CA TRP A 155 3.91 2.72 18.05
C TRP A 155 5.42 2.89 17.87
N ARG A 156 6.18 1.79 17.87
CA ARG A 156 7.64 1.79 17.62
C ARG A 156 7.99 2.18 16.19
N SER A 157 7.07 2.04 15.25
CA SER A 157 7.27 2.46 13.85
C SER A 157 7.45 3.97 13.71
N GLY A 158 7.01 4.75 14.68
CA GLY A 158 6.94 6.20 14.59
C GLY A 158 5.88 6.71 13.60
N ILE A 159 5.08 5.82 13.01
CA ILE A 159 3.99 6.19 12.10
C ILE A 159 2.81 6.70 12.93
N GLU A 160 2.36 7.92 12.65
CA GLU A 160 1.17 8.51 13.28
C GLU A 160 -0.07 8.35 12.41
N ARG A 161 0.05 8.67 11.13
CA ARG A 161 -1.07 8.59 10.15
C ARG A 161 -0.55 8.16 8.80
N VAL A 162 -1.43 7.56 8.01
CA VAL A 162 -1.18 7.24 6.60
C VAL A 162 -2.40 7.64 5.78
N GLU A 163 -2.18 8.44 4.75
CA GLU A 163 -3.19 8.75 3.75
C GLU A 163 -3.09 7.74 2.60
N VAL A 164 -4.21 7.17 2.23
CA VAL A 164 -4.29 6.10 1.24
C VAL A 164 -5.39 6.34 0.20
N LEU A 165 -5.19 5.76 -0.98
CA LEU A 165 -6.24 5.54 -1.96
C LEU A 165 -6.64 4.06 -1.92
N LEU A 166 -7.88 3.79 -1.55
CA LEU A 166 -8.46 2.45 -1.48
C LEU A 166 -8.92 1.94 -2.85
N SER A 167 -9.22 0.66 -2.93
CA SER A 167 -9.59 0.00 -4.20
C SER A 167 -10.88 0.54 -4.82
N ASP A 168 -11.79 1.08 -4.04
CA ASP A 168 -13.02 1.71 -4.52
C ASP A 168 -12.85 3.16 -5.00
N GLY A 169 -11.68 3.76 -4.74
CA GLY A 169 -11.36 5.14 -5.07
C GLY A 169 -11.52 6.12 -3.91
N THR A 170 -11.90 5.64 -2.73
CA THR A 170 -11.94 6.46 -1.52
C THR A 170 -10.52 6.86 -1.12
N VAL A 171 -10.31 8.15 -0.91
CA VAL A 171 -9.14 8.66 -0.19
C VAL A 171 -9.49 8.66 1.29
N ALA A 172 -8.62 8.08 2.10
CA ALA A 172 -8.83 7.95 3.53
C ALA A 172 -7.54 8.21 4.30
N THR A 173 -7.65 8.84 5.46
CA THR A 173 -6.54 8.95 6.43
C THR A 173 -6.77 7.94 7.54
N LEU A 174 -5.84 7.01 7.67
CA LEU A 174 -5.78 6.04 8.76
C LEU A 174 -4.85 6.60 9.84
N GLY A 175 -5.29 6.54 11.09
CA GLY A 175 -4.53 7.11 12.21
C GLY A 175 -5.02 6.57 13.55
N PRO A 176 -4.74 7.30 14.66
CA PRO A 176 -5.22 6.94 15.98
C PRO A 176 -6.75 6.77 15.99
N PHE A 177 -7.21 5.70 16.67
CA PHE A 177 -8.62 5.34 16.76
C PHE A 177 -8.99 4.93 18.19
N GLY A 178 -10.03 5.52 18.74
CA GLY A 178 -10.49 5.25 20.10
C GLY A 178 -11.05 6.49 20.79
N ALA A 179 -11.24 6.42 22.09
CA ALA A 179 -11.88 7.50 22.89
C ALA A 179 -11.09 8.83 22.87
N GLY A 180 -9.77 8.78 22.69
CA GLY A 180 -8.90 9.95 22.56
C GLY A 180 -8.71 10.43 21.12
N ALA A 181 -9.18 9.68 20.13
CA ALA A 181 -9.00 10.02 18.73
C ALA A 181 -10.00 11.12 18.31
N ARG A 182 -9.50 12.08 17.53
CA ARG A 182 -10.33 13.19 16.98
C ARG A 182 -10.70 12.99 15.52
N ASP A 183 -10.13 11.98 14.86
CA ASP A 183 -10.33 11.73 13.44
C ASP A 183 -11.56 10.83 13.25
N PRO A 184 -12.66 11.35 12.68
CA PRO A 184 -13.86 10.53 12.43
C PRO A 184 -13.60 9.54 11.29
N LEU A 185 -14.36 8.45 11.27
CA LEU A 185 -14.49 7.61 10.08
C LEU A 185 -15.37 8.34 9.06
N ASP A 186 -14.74 9.17 8.24
CA ASP A 186 -15.36 10.17 7.36
C ASP A 186 -15.98 9.59 6.09
N SER A 187 -15.72 8.31 5.79
CA SER A 187 -16.25 7.65 4.60
C SER A 187 -17.05 6.39 4.96
N LEU A 188 -18.06 6.08 4.13
CA LEU A 188 -18.84 4.83 4.27
C LEU A 188 -17.94 3.59 4.16
N THR A 189 -16.87 3.69 3.39
CA THR A 189 -15.89 2.59 3.24
C THR A 189 -15.20 2.32 4.57
N LEU A 190 -14.70 3.34 5.26
CA LEU A 190 -14.10 3.19 6.58
C LEU A 190 -15.11 2.71 7.62
N GLN A 191 -16.33 3.27 7.64
CA GLN A 191 -17.38 2.88 8.57
C GLN A 191 -17.78 1.40 8.45
N ARG A 192 -17.63 0.81 7.24
CA ARG A 192 -17.89 -0.63 7.01
C ARG A 192 -16.65 -1.49 7.25
N MET A 193 -15.48 -0.99 6.90
CA MET A 193 -14.21 -1.71 6.97
C MET A 193 -13.73 -1.88 8.41
N VAL A 194 -13.70 -0.80 9.17
CA VAL A 194 -13.10 -0.77 10.51
C VAL A 194 -13.79 -1.73 11.49
N PRO A 195 -15.14 -1.76 11.65
CA PRO A 195 -15.78 -2.73 12.53
C PRO A 195 -15.46 -4.19 12.17
N ARG A 196 -15.43 -4.52 10.88
CA ARG A 196 -15.11 -5.89 10.41
C ARG A 196 -13.67 -6.28 10.73
N LEU A 197 -12.73 -5.33 10.65
CA LEU A 197 -11.35 -5.58 11.07
C LEU A 197 -11.24 -5.83 12.56
N PHE A 198 -12.01 -5.09 13.40
CA PHE A 198 -12.07 -5.33 14.84
C PHE A 198 -12.70 -6.68 15.18
N GLU A 199 -13.79 -7.05 14.51
CA GLU A 199 -14.41 -8.37 14.65
C GLU A 199 -13.40 -9.49 14.33
N LEU A 200 -12.66 -9.33 13.23
CA LEU A 200 -11.62 -10.30 12.83
C LEU A 200 -10.47 -10.33 13.84
N ALA A 201 -10.02 -9.18 14.34
CA ALA A 201 -8.96 -9.10 15.35
C ALA A 201 -9.37 -9.76 16.69
N GLY A 202 -10.65 -9.69 17.06
CA GLY A 202 -11.21 -10.35 18.23
C GLY A 202 -11.49 -11.84 18.07
N SER A 203 -11.40 -12.37 16.84
CA SER A 203 -11.63 -13.78 16.56
C SER A 203 -10.35 -14.62 16.70
N GLU A 204 -10.51 -15.94 16.91
CA GLU A 204 -9.39 -16.87 16.85
C GLU A 204 -9.00 -17.16 15.38
N PRO A 205 -7.72 -17.30 15.07
CA PRO A 205 -6.57 -17.28 15.99
C PRO A 205 -5.95 -15.89 16.24
N ALA A 206 -6.47 -14.81 15.66
CA ALA A 206 -5.86 -13.49 15.73
C ALA A 206 -5.74 -12.97 17.18
N ALA A 207 -6.78 -13.16 17.99
CA ALA A 207 -6.79 -12.74 19.39
C ALA A 207 -5.72 -13.46 20.24
N SER A 208 -5.48 -14.76 19.96
CA SER A 208 -4.43 -15.55 20.60
C SER A 208 -3.04 -15.05 20.18
N TRP A 209 -2.80 -14.89 18.86
CA TRP A 209 -1.52 -14.47 18.32
C TRP A 209 -1.10 -13.05 18.73
N SER A 210 -2.05 -12.17 19.02
CA SER A 210 -1.74 -10.83 19.53
C SER A 210 -1.05 -10.83 20.90
N ARG A 211 -1.10 -11.96 21.64
CA ARG A 211 -0.43 -12.16 22.94
C ARG A 211 0.88 -12.92 22.82
N GLU A 212 1.17 -13.48 21.64
CA GLU A 212 2.41 -14.21 21.38
C GLU A 212 3.58 -13.24 21.17
N PRO A 213 4.82 -13.66 21.40
CA PRO A 213 5.99 -12.82 21.14
C PRO A 213 6.18 -12.48 19.66
N ARG A 214 5.45 -13.17 18.77
CA ARG A 214 5.54 -13.01 17.33
C ARG A 214 4.18 -13.07 16.67
N TRP A 215 4.00 -12.18 15.71
CA TRP A 215 2.87 -12.21 14.80
C TRP A 215 3.17 -13.14 13.60
N PRO A 216 2.41 -14.23 13.36
CA PRO A 216 2.74 -15.19 12.31
C PRO A 216 2.27 -14.77 10.92
N ALA A 217 1.25 -13.90 10.81
CA ALA A 217 0.71 -13.42 9.54
C ALA A 217 1.54 -12.24 8.99
N LYS A 218 1.40 -11.96 7.68
CA LYS A 218 2.13 -10.86 7.04
C LYS A 218 1.46 -9.51 7.28
N LEU A 219 0.12 -9.50 7.31
CA LEU A 219 -0.65 -8.29 7.54
C LEU A 219 -0.87 -8.08 9.05
N ARG A 220 -0.60 -6.89 9.53
CA ARG A 220 -0.48 -6.54 10.96
C ARG A 220 -1.83 -6.26 11.62
N LEU A 221 -2.68 -7.28 11.75
CA LEU A 221 -3.98 -7.13 12.45
C LEU A 221 -3.83 -7.02 13.97
N ASP A 222 -2.71 -7.48 14.54
CA ASP A 222 -2.37 -7.36 15.97
C ASP A 222 -2.44 -5.92 16.50
N VAL A 223 -2.24 -4.93 15.64
CA VAL A 223 -2.32 -3.50 16.00
C VAL A 223 -3.71 -3.06 16.47
N LEU A 224 -4.75 -3.85 16.21
CA LEU A 224 -6.11 -3.61 16.70
C LEU A 224 -6.35 -4.20 18.11
N ASN A 225 -5.41 -5.01 18.62
CA ASN A 225 -5.41 -5.58 19.97
C ASN A 225 -4.14 -5.12 20.73
N PRO A 226 -3.92 -3.81 20.92
CA PRO A 226 -2.73 -3.34 21.59
C PRO A 226 -2.76 -3.71 23.09
N PRO A 227 -1.60 -3.74 23.75
CA PRO A 227 -1.54 -3.89 25.20
C PRO A 227 -2.31 -2.79 25.94
N GLN A 228 -2.70 -3.07 27.18
CA GLN A 228 -3.39 -2.09 28.01
C GLN A 228 -2.59 -0.78 28.14
N GLY A 229 -3.26 0.34 27.89
CA GLY A 229 -2.65 1.68 27.94
C GLY A 229 -2.03 2.17 26.63
N VAL A 230 -2.11 1.36 25.57
CA VAL A 230 -1.71 1.77 24.22
C VAL A 230 -2.97 1.97 23.36
N ASP A 231 -3.12 3.14 22.75
CA ASP A 231 -4.22 3.42 21.85
C ASP A 231 -4.05 2.67 20.52
N VAL A 232 -5.18 2.25 19.93
CA VAL A 232 -5.21 1.68 18.59
C VAL A 232 -4.81 2.75 17.57
N ASN A 233 -4.03 2.35 16.56
CA ASN A 233 -3.75 3.19 15.41
C ASN A 233 -3.90 2.39 14.12
N LEU A 234 -4.88 2.77 13.31
CA LEU A 234 -5.22 2.09 12.05
C LEU A 234 -4.11 2.21 10.99
N ALA A 235 -3.23 3.23 11.09
CA ALA A 235 -2.10 3.40 10.18
C ALA A 235 -1.12 2.22 10.23
N TRP A 236 -0.96 1.61 11.39
CA TRP A 236 -0.01 0.50 11.59
C TRP A 236 -0.41 -0.79 10.87
N LEU A 237 -1.71 -0.94 10.46
CA LEU A 237 -2.16 -2.02 9.58
C LEU A 237 -1.41 -2.07 8.24
N LEU A 238 -0.91 -0.90 7.81
CA LEU A 238 -0.24 -0.77 6.51
C LEU A 238 1.25 -1.08 6.57
N ALA A 239 1.83 -1.23 7.74
CA ALA A 239 3.23 -1.59 7.85
C ALA A 239 3.46 -3.03 7.36
N GLY A 240 4.39 -3.20 6.43
CA GLY A 240 4.69 -4.50 5.84
C GLY A 240 3.62 -5.05 4.90
N HIS A 241 2.64 -4.24 4.46
CA HIS A 241 1.50 -4.72 3.68
C HIS A 241 1.85 -5.22 2.25
N GLY A 242 3.08 -5.06 1.81
CA GLY A 242 3.55 -5.55 0.51
C GLY A 242 2.86 -4.93 -0.71
N GLY A 243 2.30 -3.72 -0.58
CA GLY A 243 1.51 -3.09 -1.64
C GLY A 243 0.15 -3.74 -1.90
N ARG A 244 -0.39 -4.53 -0.96
CA ARG A 244 -1.58 -5.38 -1.17
C ARG A 244 -2.88 -4.77 -0.69
N LEU A 245 -2.85 -3.75 0.15
CA LEU A 245 -4.05 -3.21 0.79
C LEU A 245 -4.52 -1.90 0.18
N ALA A 246 -3.59 -1.02 -0.16
CA ALA A 246 -3.90 0.33 -0.62
C ALA A 246 -2.72 0.95 -1.38
N TRP A 247 -2.99 2.03 -2.12
CA TRP A 247 -1.96 2.94 -2.62
C TRP A 247 -1.67 4.01 -1.55
N VAL A 248 -0.41 4.09 -1.10
CA VAL A 248 0.03 5.05 -0.09
C VAL A 248 0.28 6.41 -0.74
N ARG A 249 -0.40 7.44 -0.26
CA ARG A 249 -0.28 8.82 -0.73
C ARG A 249 0.70 9.63 0.11
N ALA A 250 0.54 9.57 1.44
CA ALA A 250 1.42 10.26 2.38
C ALA A 250 1.48 9.51 3.71
N VAL A 251 2.58 9.71 4.44
CA VAL A 251 2.79 9.15 5.79
C VAL A 251 3.20 10.27 6.71
N TRP A 252 2.63 10.31 7.91
CA TRP A 252 3.03 11.20 9.00
C TRP A 252 3.87 10.42 10.00
N PHE A 253 5.02 10.96 10.29
CA PHE A 253 5.96 10.41 11.25
C PHE A 253 6.02 11.28 12.52
N SER A 254 6.06 10.65 13.68
CA SER A 254 6.24 11.33 14.97
C SER A 254 7.61 11.99 15.04
N GLY A 255 7.65 13.19 15.62
CA GLY A 255 8.88 13.83 16.01
C GLY A 255 9.52 13.24 17.27
N LYS A 256 8.79 12.36 17.98
CA LYS A 256 9.30 11.70 19.19
C LYS A 256 10.15 10.50 18.77
N ALA A 257 11.43 10.53 19.14
CA ALA A 257 12.35 9.43 18.90
C ALA A 257 11.92 8.19 19.70
N ASN A 258 11.56 7.14 18.99
CA ASN A 258 11.45 5.82 19.58
C ASN A 258 12.05 4.81 18.59
N PRO A 259 13.34 4.50 18.72
CA PRO A 259 14.00 3.59 17.80
C PRO A 259 13.30 2.23 17.87
N ALA A 260 12.83 1.77 16.73
CA ALA A 260 12.39 0.39 16.59
C ALA A 260 13.58 -0.51 16.94
N GLN A 261 13.46 -1.24 18.03
CA GLN A 261 14.38 -2.30 18.31
C GLN A 261 13.88 -3.49 17.53
N ALA A 262 14.66 -3.93 16.53
CA ALA A 262 14.33 -5.14 15.79
C ALA A 262 14.08 -6.26 16.82
N ALA A 263 12.92 -6.88 16.77
CA ALA A 263 12.69 -8.06 17.56
C ALA A 263 13.66 -9.13 17.01
N ASP A 264 14.59 -9.58 17.86
CA ASP A 264 15.47 -10.70 17.54
C ASP A 264 14.60 -11.88 17.08
N ALA A 265 14.73 -12.25 15.84
CA ALA A 265 13.93 -13.28 15.22
C ALA A 265 14.65 -14.65 15.42
N PRO A 266 14.28 -15.48 16.41
CA PRO A 266 14.65 -16.88 16.37
C PRO A 266 13.91 -17.56 15.23
N THR A 267 14.64 -18.17 14.32
CA THR A 267 14.13 -18.94 13.18
C THR A 267 13.66 -20.30 13.68
N ALA A 268 12.53 -20.38 14.36
CA ALA A 268 11.88 -21.68 14.55
C ALA A 268 11.12 -22.02 13.27
N ALA A 269 11.22 -23.24 12.79
CA ALA A 269 10.44 -23.76 11.68
C ALA A 269 8.95 -23.56 12.02
N ALA A 270 8.24 -22.76 11.21
CA ALA A 270 6.83 -22.50 11.45
C ALA A 270 6.05 -23.80 11.21
N ASP A 271 5.16 -24.13 12.14
CA ASP A 271 4.20 -25.22 11.98
C ASP A 271 3.39 -25.00 10.69
N PRO A 272 3.29 -26.00 9.79
CA PRO A 272 2.54 -25.88 8.55
C PRO A 272 1.06 -25.48 8.75
N GLU A 273 0.44 -25.92 9.84
CA GLU A 273 -0.94 -25.58 10.18
C GLU A 273 -1.07 -24.10 10.59
N ALA A 274 -0.16 -23.62 11.43
CA ALA A 274 -0.07 -22.21 11.83
C ALA A 274 0.20 -21.32 10.60
N LEU A 275 1.05 -21.75 9.67
CA LEU A 275 1.30 -21.01 8.43
C LEU A 275 0.05 -20.95 7.53
N ALA A 276 -0.70 -22.03 7.42
CA ALA A 276 -1.95 -22.07 6.66
C ALA A 276 -3.03 -21.18 7.31
N ALA A 277 -3.11 -21.14 8.63
CA ALA A 277 -4.00 -20.27 9.36
C ALA A 277 -3.63 -18.78 9.18
N ALA A 278 -2.32 -18.46 9.20
CA ALA A 278 -1.81 -17.12 8.96
C ALA A 278 -2.15 -16.61 7.55
N ARG A 279 -2.02 -17.46 6.53
CA ARG A 279 -2.43 -17.13 5.16
C ARG A 279 -3.93 -16.86 5.05
N ARG A 280 -4.77 -17.69 5.69
CA ARG A 280 -6.22 -17.46 5.73
C ARG A 280 -6.56 -16.11 6.38
N LEU A 281 -5.87 -15.74 7.45
CA LEU A 281 -6.05 -14.45 8.09
C LEU A 281 -5.66 -13.29 7.15
N ASP A 282 -4.51 -13.39 6.48
CA ASP A 282 -4.08 -12.39 5.48
C ASP A 282 -5.11 -12.23 4.36
N GLU A 283 -5.68 -13.32 3.85
CA GLU A 283 -6.74 -13.30 2.83
C GLU A 283 -8.02 -12.63 3.34
N GLN A 284 -8.41 -12.88 4.60
CA GLN A 284 -9.57 -12.25 5.22
C GLN A 284 -9.37 -10.74 5.39
N ILE A 285 -8.21 -10.30 5.89
CA ILE A 285 -7.85 -8.88 5.99
C ILE A 285 -7.89 -8.24 4.60
N LYS A 286 -7.25 -8.89 3.63
CA LYS A 286 -7.24 -8.43 2.24
C LYS A 286 -8.64 -8.26 1.69
N HIS A 287 -9.54 -9.24 1.90
CA HIS A 287 -10.92 -9.17 1.43
C HIS A 287 -11.74 -8.05 2.09
N ILE A 288 -11.43 -7.71 3.33
CA ILE A 288 -12.08 -6.59 4.03
C ILE A 288 -11.60 -5.24 3.48
N VAL A 289 -10.29 -5.08 3.28
CA VAL A 289 -9.67 -3.80 2.88
C VAL A 289 -9.74 -3.59 1.37
N ASP A 290 -9.56 -4.64 0.58
CA ASP A 290 -9.62 -4.62 -0.88
C ASP A 290 -10.62 -5.65 -1.41
N PRO A 291 -11.93 -5.43 -1.21
CA PRO A 291 -12.97 -6.38 -1.65
C PRO A 291 -13.07 -6.52 -3.16
N ARG A 292 -12.48 -5.59 -3.92
CA ARG A 292 -12.46 -5.63 -5.39
C ARG A 292 -11.26 -6.39 -5.96
N GLY A 293 -10.27 -6.76 -5.13
CA GLY A 293 -9.05 -7.42 -5.56
C GLY A 293 -8.22 -6.59 -6.54
N LEU A 294 -8.21 -5.27 -6.36
CA LEU A 294 -7.47 -4.35 -7.21
C LEU A 294 -5.96 -4.48 -7.01
N PHE A 295 -5.52 -4.62 -5.77
CA PHE A 295 -4.12 -4.76 -5.41
C PHE A 295 -3.65 -6.22 -5.46
N PRO A 296 -2.33 -6.50 -5.46
CA PRO A 296 -1.81 -7.87 -5.54
C PRO A 296 -2.40 -8.81 -4.47
N PRO A 297 -2.62 -10.09 -4.79
CA PRO A 297 -3.10 -11.08 -3.81
C PRO A 297 -2.05 -11.32 -2.71
N CYS A 298 -2.49 -11.88 -1.57
CA CYS A 298 -1.59 -12.39 -0.55
C CYS A 298 -0.83 -13.62 -1.08
N PRO A 299 0.47 -13.82 -0.71
CA PRO A 299 1.31 -14.92 -1.20
C PRO A 299 1.08 -16.22 -0.46
#